data_b64e038ae2578a7669cd588769ed6734
#
_entry.id   b64e038ae2578a7669cd588769ed6734
#
_cell.length_a   1.000
_cell.length_b   1.000
_cell.length_c   1.000
_cell.angle_alpha   90.00
_cell.angle_beta   90.00
_cell.angle_gamma   90.00
#
_symmetry.space_group_name_H-M   'P 1'
#
loop_
_entity.id
_entity.type
_entity.pdbx_description
1 polymer ?
#
loop_
_entity_poly.entity_id
_entity_poly.type
_entity_poly.pdbx_seq_one_letter_code
_entity_poly.pdbx_strand_id
1 'polypeptide(L)'
;MRIWNERLPDVPLTLAQVSSAEVFGVLRAGDADAGFVRLPVDRTDLSAIPLYTETTVVVVPKDHVVAAAEEITTEDLADEVVWQPLDDTLDWEKLPGQPAIERPATTADAIELVAAGVGVLVVPQSLARLHHRRDLTYRTVTDAPTSRVALSWPQAEPTPDLVEEFIGIVRGRTVNSTRGRQPTPAQPKAKRKRPEAGTAKGGAAGARRGTGTGGGGGKSASGKSAGKNQRGGSGGAKGGSGARSGKPRKRP
;
A
#
# COMPACT_ATOMS: atom_id res chain seq x y z
N MET A 1 9.34 5.79 7.17
CA MET A 1 10.20 6.59 8.06
C MET A 1 9.93 8.11 7.99
N ARG A 2 9.81 8.75 6.81
CA ARG A 2 9.61 10.21 6.71
C ARG A 2 8.44 10.71 7.58
N ILE A 3 7.23 10.12 7.42
CA ILE A 3 6.03 10.54 8.18
C ILE A 3 6.20 10.33 9.69
N TRP A 4 6.88 9.27 10.12
CA TRP A 4 7.20 9.04 11.53
C TRP A 4 8.06 10.16 12.09
N ASN A 5 9.18 10.48 11.43
CA ASN A 5 10.09 11.53 11.88
C ASN A 5 9.45 12.93 11.86
N GLU A 6 8.50 13.17 10.93
CA GLU A 6 7.72 14.42 10.90
C GLU A 6 6.74 14.53 12.09
N ARG A 7 6.20 13.41 12.55
CA ARG A 7 5.22 13.37 13.67
C ARG A 7 5.86 13.26 15.05
N LEU A 8 6.93 12.50 15.11
CA LEU A 8 7.62 12.10 16.34
C LEU A 8 9.13 12.30 16.19
N PRO A 9 9.60 13.57 16.05
CA PRO A 9 11.01 13.85 15.74
C PRO A 9 11.98 13.36 16.83
N ASP A 10 11.51 13.29 18.07
CA ASP A 10 12.33 12.90 19.22
C ASP A 10 12.27 11.39 19.53
N VAL A 11 11.49 10.63 18.74
CA VAL A 11 11.35 9.18 18.94
C VAL A 11 11.97 8.44 17.77
N PRO A 12 13.12 7.77 17.95
CA PRO A 12 13.77 7.01 16.88
C PRO A 12 12.91 5.83 16.43
N LEU A 13 12.85 5.58 15.12
CA LEU A 13 12.26 4.36 14.54
C LEU A 13 13.38 3.52 13.93
N THR A 14 13.59 2.33 14.51
CA THR A 14 14.53 1.34 14.00
C THR A 14 13.80 0.28 13.20
N LEU A 15 14.31 -0.09 12.05
CA LEU A 15 13.82 -1.19 11.23
C LEU A 15 14.84 -2.33 11.24
N ALA A 16 14.41 -3.51 11.66
CA ALA A 16 15.18 -4.74 11.59
C ALA A 16 14.57 -5.67 10.53
N GLN A 17 15.40 -6.26 9.69
CA GLN A 17 14.98 -7.29 8.75
C GLN A 17 15.11 -8.65 9.43
N VAL A 18 14.03 -9.41 9.43
CA VAL A 18 13.94 -10.77 9.97
C VAL A 18 13.25 -11.68 8.95
N SER A 19 13.49 -12.96 9.00
CA SER A 19 12.79 -13.93 8.15
C SER A 19 11.31 -14.06 8.55
N SER A 20 10.48 -14.54 7.62
CA SER A 20 9.06 -14.79 7.90
C SER A 20 8.84 -15.82 9.01
N ALA A 21 9.78 -16.74 9.21
CA ALA A 21 9.72 -17.74 10.26
C ALA A 21 10.05 -17.17 11.65
N GLU A 22 10.97 -16.21 11.72
CA GLU A 22 11.49 -15.66 12.99
C GLU A 22 10.65 -14.51 13.54
N VAL A 23 9.91 -13.79 12.69
CA VAL A 23 9.20 -12.56 13.07
C VAL A 23 8.27 -12.74 14.27
N PHE A 24 7.59 -13.88 14.39
CA PHE A 24 6.70 -14.17 15.51
C PHE A 24 7.46 -14.37 16.82
N GLY A 25 8.63 -15.00 16.76
CA GLY A 25 9.52 -15.13 17.93
C GLY A 25 10.04 -13.79 18.40
N VAL A 26 10.49 -12.95 17.47
CA VAL A 26 10.97 -11.57 17.75
C VAL A 26 9.88 -10.71 18.41
N LEU A 27 8.64 -10.78 17.91
CA LEU A 27 7.52 -10.05 18.50
C LEU A 27 7.18 -10.57 19.91
N ARG A 28 7.18 -11.88 20.12
CA ARG A 28 6.88 -12.49 21.43
C ARG A 28 7.96 -12.24 22.47
N ALA A 29 9.21 -12.15 22.03
CA ALA A 29 10.35 -11.82 22.90
C ALA A 29 10.36 -10.33 23.31
N GLY A 30 9.59 -9.47 22.60
CA GLY A 30 9.64 -8.03 22.80
C GLY A 30 10.85 -7.35 22.20
N ASP A 31 11.57 -8.03 21.28
CA ASP A 31 12.71 -7.49 20.56
C ASP A 31 12.28 -6.49 19.46
N ALA A 32 10.98 -6.49 19.12
CA ALA A 32 10.35 -5.50 18.28
C ALA A 32 8.93 -5.18 18.78
N ASP A 33 8.54 -3.90 18.70
CA ASP A 33 7.23 -3.42 19.12
C ASP A 33 6.12 -3.79 18.13
N ALA A 34 6.44 -3.88 16.84
CA ALA A 34 5.52 -4.28 15.77
C ALA A 34 6.30 -4.85 14.57
N GLY A 35 5.64 -5.67 13.77
CA GLY A 35 6.24 -6.28 12.57
C GLY A 35 5.27 -6.44 11.42
N PHE A 36 5.80 -6.35 10.19
CA PHE A 36 5.05 -6.78 9.02
C PHE A 36 5.17 -8.30 8.90
N VAL A 37 4.03 -8.98 8.88
CA VAL A 37 3.93 -10.44 8.89
C VAL A 37 3.05 -10.91 7.75
N ARG A 38 3.19 -12.18 7.38
CA ARG A 38 2.28 -12.83 6.43
C ARG A 38 1.19 -13.58 7.20
N LEU A 39 -0.04 -13.48 6.70
CA LEU A 39 -1.16 -14.23 7.25
C LEU A 39 -1.14 -15.68 6.75
N PRO A 40 -1.60 -16.64 7.57
CA PRO A 40 -2.29 -16.46 8.86
C PRO A 40 -1.34 -16.14 10.02
N VAL A 41 -1.88 -15.51 11.07
CA VAL A 41 -1.18 -15.18 12.34
C VAL A 41 -1.92 -15.86 13.48
N ASP A 42 -1.18 -16.54 14.35
CA ASP A 42 -1.69 -16.96 15.64
C ASP A 42 -1.98 -15.73 16.50
N ARG A 43 -3.26 -15.56 16.87
CA ARG A 43 -3.77 -14.41 17.61
C ARG A 43 -3.92 -14.66 19.10
N THR A 44 -3.33 -15.70 19.63
CA THR A 44 -3.41 -16.01 21.07
C THR A 44 -2.75 -14.90 21.89
N ASP A 45 -1.63 -14.39 21.41
CA ASP A 45 -0.79 -13.38 22.09
C ASP A 45 -0.39 -12.21 21.19
N LEU A 46 -0.84 -12.24 19.92
CA LEU A 46 -0.54 -11.22 18.93
C LEU A 46 -1.82 -10.59 18.38
N SER A 47 -1.82 -9.27 18.30
CA SER A 47 -2.79 -8.50 17.54
C SER A 47 -2.31 -8.37 16.10
N ALA A 48 -3.24 -8.37 15.13
CA ALA A 48 -2.88 -8.17 13.72
C ALA A 48 -3.98 -7.43 12.95
N ILE A 49 -3.57 -6.54 12.05
CA ILE A 49 -4.43 -5.87 11.08
C ILE A 49 -3.97 -6.17 9.67
N PRO A 50 -4.84 -6.73 8.80
CA PRO A 50 -4.53 -6.90 7.39
C PRO A 50 -4.26 -5.55 6.73
N LEU A 51 -3.26 -5.49 5.85
CA LEU A 51 -2.88 -4.28 5.12
C LEU A 51 -3.19 -4.40 3.64
N TYR A 52 -2.60 -5.40 2.98
CA TYR A 52 -2.77 -5.62 1.55
C TYR A 52 -2.52 -7.08 1.17
N THR A 53 -2.94 -7.43 -0.03
CA THR A 53 -2.66 -8.72 -0.67
C THR A 53 -1.60 -8.51 -1.73
N GLU A 54 -0.60 -9.38 -1.78
CA GLU A 54 0.45 -9.34 -2.79
C GLU A 54 0.05 -10.17 -4.01
N THR A 55 0.43 -9.68 -5.18
CA THR A 55 0.36 -10.45 -6.42
C THR A 55 1.40 -11.56 -6.38
N THR A 56 1.03 -12.75 -6.79
CA THR A 56 1.94 -13.87 -6.99
C THR A 56 2.52 -13.81 -8.39
N VAL A 57 3.82 -14.03 -8.50
CA VAL A 57 4.56 -13.97 -9.77
C VAL A 57 5.45 -15.19 -9.93
N VAL A 58 5.70 -15.58 -11.17
CA VAL A 58 6.75 -16.55 -11.52
C VAL A 58 8.01 -15.79 -11.92
N VAL A 59 9.14 -16.17 -11.37
CA VAL A 59 10.48 -15.66 -11.71
C VAL A 59 11.11 -16.62 -12.69
N VAL A 60 11.60 -16.06 -13.80
CA VAL A 60 12.19 -16.81 -14.93
C VAL A 60 13.39 -16.06 -15.52
N PRO A 61 14.31 -16.73 -16.25
CA PRO A 61 15.29 -16.09 -17.12
C PRO A 61 14.61 -15.18 -18.14
N LYS A 62 15.26 -14.11 -18.59
CA LYS A 62 14.70 -13.17 -19.57
C LYS A 62 14.43 -13.79 -20.95
N ASP A 63 15.15 -14.82 -21.31
CA ASP A 63 15.03 -15.58 -22.56
C ASP A 63 14.07 -16.77 -22.44
N HIS A 64 13.46 -16.99 -21.27
CA HIS A 64 12.47 -18.02 -21.03
C HIS A 64 11.17 -17.74 -21.79
N VAL A 65 10.49 -18.78 -22.30
CA VAL A 65 9.25 -18.65 -23.08
C VAL A 65 8.15 -17.87 -22.31
N VAL A 66 8.02 -18.10 -21.00
CA VAL A 66 7.08 -17.40 -20.12
C VAL A 66 7.32 -15.89 -20.10
N ALA A 67 8.56 -15.44 -20.33
CA ALA A 67 8.88 -14.01 -20.35
C ALA A 67 8.20 -13.25 -21.51
N ALA A 68 7.72 -13.94 -22.54
CA ALA A 68 7.00 -13.33 -23.66
C ALA A 68 5.52 -13.01 -23.36
N ALA A 69 4.92 -13.65 -22.35
CA ALA A 69 3.55 -13.38 -21.93
C ALA A 69 3.49 -12.15 -21.01
N GLU A 70 2.32 -11.51 -20.89
CA GLU A 70 2.06 -10.47 -19.89
C GLU A 70 1.69 -11.08 -18.53
N GLU A 71 0.86 -12.13 -18.56
CA GLU A 71 0.43 -12.92 -17.41
C GLU A 71 0.27 -14.38 -17.81
N ILE A 72 0.31 -15.28 -16.84
CA ILE A 72 0.16 -16.72 -17.04
C ILE A 72 -0.75 -17.32 -15.97
N THR A 73 -1.08 -18.61 -16.15
CA THR A 73 -1.76 -19.47 -15.18
C THR A 73 -0.80 -20.53 -14.63
N THR A 74 -1.24 -21.24 -13.59
CA THR A 74 -0.49 -22.39 -13.07
C THR A 74 -0.38 -23.54 -14.08
N GLU A 75 -1.34 -23.66 -15.01
CA GLU A 75 -1.32 -24.66 -16.09
C GLU A 75 -0.17 -24.40 -17.08
N ASP A 76 0.17 -23.14 -17.35
CA ASP A 76 1.29 -22.77 -18.21
C ASP A 76 2.66 -23.20 -17.65
N LEU A 77 2.71 -23.61 -16.40
CA LEU A 77 3.92 -24.11 -15.72
C LEU A 77 3.96 -25.64 -15.65
N ALA A 78 3.01 -26.37 -16.24
CA ALA A 78 2.85 -27.81 -16.10
C ALA A 78 4.10 -28.63 -16.45
N ASP A 79 4.86 -28.18 -17.44
CA ASP A 79 6.07 -28.84 -17.91
C ASP A 79 7.36 -28.28 -17.27
N GLU A 80 7.25 -27.24 -16.44
CA GLU A 80 8.39 -26.58 -15.80
C GLU A 80 8.75 -27.25 -14.47
N VAL A 81 10.03 -27.27 -14.12
CA VAL A 81 10.48 -27.60 -12.77
C VAL A 81 10.26 -26.40 -11.88
N VAL A 82 9.33 -26.53 -10.92
CA VAL A 82 8.98 -25.44 -10.00
C VAL A 82 9.68 -25.64 -8.66
N TRP A 83 10.53 -24.68 -8.29
CA TRP A 83 11.21 -24.67 -7.01
C TRP A 83 10.26 -24.29 -5.88
N GLN A 84 10.32 -25.04 -4.78
CA GLN A 84 9.63 -24.73 -3.54
C GLN A 84 10.65 -24.64 -2.39
N PRO A 85 11.21 -23.46 -2.08
CA PRO A 85 12.16 -23.30 -1.00
C PRO A 85 11.54 -23.62 0.37
N LEU A 86 12.38 -23.87 1.39
CA LEU A 86 11.91 -24.18 2.74
C LEU A 86 11.22 -22.96 3.41
N ASP A 87 11.58 -21.74 2.99
CA ASP A 87 11.00 -20.47 3.44
C ASP A 87 9.84 -19.98 2.54
N ASP A 88 9.27 -20.89 1.72
CA ASP A 88 8.10 -20.56 0.89
C ASP A 88 6.95 -19.99 1.75
N THR A 89 6.32 -18.94 1.24
CA THR A 89 5.28 -18.20 1.92
C THR A 89 3.92 -18.31 1.26
N LEU A 90 3.80 -19.13 0.20
CA LEU A 90 2.55 -19.42 -0.48
C LEU A 90 1.95 -20.73 0.05
N ASP A 91 0.65 -20.70 0.32
CA ASP A 91 -0.09 -21.86 0.83
C ASP A 91 -0.65 -22.67 -0.37
N TRP A 92 0.19 -23.56 -0.88
CA TRP A 92 -0.16 -24.41 -2.01
C TRP A 92 -0.97 -25.63 -1.58
N GLU A 93 -2.16 -25.80 -2.13
CA GLU A 93 -2.84 -27.11 -2.08
C GLU A 93 -2.08 -28.14 -2.94
N LYS A 94 -1.61 -27.70 -4.10
CA LYS A 94 -0.77 -28.45 -5.01
C LYS A 94 0.18 -27.51 -5.73
N LEU A 95 1.48 -27.79 -5.64
CA LEU A 95 2.49 -27.03 -6.38
C LEU A 95 2.27 -27.22 -7.89
N PRO A 96 2.30 -26.14 -8.70
CA PRO A 96 2.22 -26.25 -10.15
C PRO A 96 3.50 -26.88 -10.72
N GLY A 97 3.37 -27.46 -11.91
CA GLY A 97 4.50 -28.04 -12.66
C GLY A 97 5.09 -29.30 -12.05
N GLN A 98 6.35 -29.54 -12.38
CA GLN A 98 7.11 -30.70 -11.92
C GLN A 98 7.84 -30.34 -10.63
N PRO A 99 7.73 -31.16 -9.57
CA PRO A 99 8.46 -30.90 -8.34
C PRO A 99 9.97 -31.08 -8.56
N ALA A 100 10.77 -30.18 -8.01
CA ALA A 100 12.22 -30.35 -7.95
C ALA A 100 12.60 -31.53 -7.04
N ILE A 101 13.77 -32.14 -7.31
CA ILE A 101 14.27 -33.27 -6.53
C ILE A 101 14.57 -32.84 -5.08
N GLU A 102 15.10 -31.64 -4.91
CA GLU A 102 15.45 -31.07 -3.62
C GLU A 102 14.79 -29.69 -3.42
N ARG A 103 14.61 -29.30 -2.17
CA ARG A 103 14.09 -27.99 -1.82
C ARG A 103 15.25 -27.09 -1.38
N PRO A 104 15.47 -25.93 -2.04
CA PRO A 104 16.45 -24.95 -1.58
C PRO A 104 16.14 -24.47 -0.16
N ALA A 105 17.16 -24.13 0.61
CA ALA A 105 16.98 -23.66 1.97
C ALA A 105 16.23 -22.33 2.02
N THR A 106 16.49 -21.45 1.06
CA THR A 106 15.91 -20.11 1.01
C THR A 106 15.39 -19.74 -0.38
N THR A 107 14.51 -18.75 -0.42
CA THR A 107 14.07 -18.09 -1.66
C THR A 107 15.28 -17.54 -2.44
N ALA A 108 16.30 -17.01 -1.75
CA ALA A 108 17.52 -16.51 -2.39
C ALA A 108 18.26 -17.63 -3.14
N ASP A 109 18.42 -18.80 -2.52
CA ASP A 109 19.07 -19.96 -3.15
C ASP A 109 18.26 -20.44 -4.38
N ALA A 110 16.93 -20.46 -4.28
CA ALA A 110 16.06 -20.79 -5.41
C ALA A 110 16.22 -19.80 -6.58
N ILE A 111 16.36 -18.51 -6.30
CA ILE A 111 16.64 -17.47 -7.32
C ILE A 111 17.96 -17.73 -8.06
N GLU A 112 19.00 -18.18 -7.36
CA GLU A 112 20.27 -18.53 -8.01
C GLU A 112 20.12 -19.74 -8.95
N LEU A 113 19.32 -20.74 -8.59
CA LEU A 113 19.03 -21.88 -9.45
C LEU A 113 18.24 -21.46 -10.71
N VAL A 114 17.24 -20.59 -10.56
CA VAL A 114 16.52 -20.02 -11.70
C VAL A 114 17.47 -19.23 -12.60
N ALA A 115 18.39 -18.47 -12.04
CA ALA A 115 19.39 -17.72 -12.81
C ALA A 115 20.37 -18.65 -13.55
N ALA A 116 20.62 -19.83 -13.03
CA ALA A 116 21.40 -20.88 -13.70
C ALA A 116 20.61 -21.61 -14.80
N GLY A 117 19.35 -21.24 -15.06
CA GLY A 117 18.48 -21.87 -16.05
C GLY A 117 17.88 -23.21 -15.59
N VAL A 118 17.85 -23.46 -14.29
CA VAL A 118 17.29 -24.69 -13.71
C VAL A 118 15.93 -24.41 -13.13
N GLY A 119 14.87 -24.58 -13.95
CA GLY A 119 13.49 -24.41 -13.52
C GLY A 119 13.08 -22.96 -13.26
N VAL A 120 11.93 -22.80 -12.60
CA VAL A 120 11.27 -21.53 -12.32
C VAL A 120 10.88 -21.44 -10.84
N LEU A 121 10.60 -20.22 -10.34
CA LEU A 121 10.22 -20.01 -8.95
C LEU A 121 8.95 -19.15 -8.88
N VAL A 122 7.94 -19.61 -8.15
CA VAL A 122 6.70 -18.85 -7.90
C VAL A 122 6.73 -18.26 -6.50
N VAL A 123 6.62 -16.93 -6.41
CA VAL A 123 6.74 -16.20 -5.14
C VAL A 123 5.84 -14.95 -5.13
N PRO A 124 5.54 -14.38 -3.95
CA PRO A 124 5.00 -13.03 -3.87
C PRO A 124 5.92 -12.00 -4.54
N GLN A 125 5.34 -11.02 -5.22
CA GLN A 125 6.09 -10.03 -6.00
C GLN A 125 7.14 -9.26 -5.18
N SER A 126 6.92 -9.05 -3.89
CA SER A 126 7.91 -8.39 -3.03
C SER A 126 9.21 -9.18 -2.91
N LEU A 127 9.13 -10.52 -2.84
CA LEU A 127 10.31 -11.40 -2.80
C LEU A 127 11.04 -11.41 -4.15
N ALA A 128 10.32 -11.45 -5.26
CA ALA A 128 10.92 -11.32 -6.60
C ALA A 128 11.67 -9.98 -6.76
N ARG A 129 11.15 -8.90 -6.16
CA ARG A 129 11.81 -7.57 -6.16
C ARG A 129 12.99 -7.50 -5.20
N LEU A 130 12.89 -8.13 -4.02
CA LEU A 130 13.95 -8.18 -3.02
C LEU A 130 15.20 -8.86 -3.57
N HIS A 131 15.00 -9.98 -4.29
CA HIS A 131 16.06 -10.78 -4.90
C HIS A 131 16.24 -10.48 -6.39
N HIS A 132 15.96 -9.23 -6.80
CA HIS A 132 16.06 -8.83 -8.20
C HIS A 132 17.45 -9.06 -8.80
N ARG A 133 17.49 -9.68 -9.98
CA ARG A 133 18.69 -9.87 -10.79
C ARG A 133 18.49 -9.32 -12.21
N ARG A 134 19.59 -8.90 -12.86
CA ARG A 134 19.53 -8.33 -14.21
C ARG A 134 19.18 -9.34 -15.30
N ASP A 135 19.49 -10.59 -15.07
CA ASP A 135 19.30 -11.74 -15.98
C ASP A 135 17.89 -12.36 -15.84
N LEU A 136 17.18 -12.02 -14.78
CA LEU A 136 15.83 -12.51 -14.50
C LEU A 136 14.74 -11.47 -14.80
N THR A 137 13.53 -11.98 -14.97
CA THR A 137 12.28 -11.22 -15.04
C THR A 137 11.18 -11.97 -14.31
N TYR A 138 10.00 -11.37 -14.16
CA TYR A 138 8.86 -12.06 -13.58
C TYR A 138 7.56 -11.74 -14.32
N ARG A 139 6.58 -12.65 -14.24
CA ARG A 139 5.22 -12.51 -14.77
C ARG A 139 4.19 -12.86 -13.72
N THR A 140 3.04 -12.21 -13.78
CA THR A 140 1.92 -12.49 -12.88
C THR A 140 1.37 -13.89 -13.14
N VAL A 141 1.10 -14.64 -12.07
CA VAL A 141 0.36 -15.91 -12.11
C VAL A 141 -1.02 -15.64 -11.55
N THR A 142 -2.05 -15.73 -12.40
CA THR A 142 -3.39 -15.19 -12.11
C THR A 142 -4.22 -16.07 -11.18
N ASP A 143 -3.97 -17.38 -11.16
CA ASP A 143 -4.70 -18.40 -10.39
C ASP A 143 -3.89 -19.02 -9.24
N ALA A 144 -2.68 -18.47 -8.96
CA ALA A 144 -1.87 -18.93 -7.85
C ALA A 144 -2.38 -18.41 -6.49
N PRO A 145 -2.07 -19.10 -5.37
CA PRO A 145 -2.33 -18.61 -4.04
C PRO A 145 -1.73 -17.21 -3.83
N THR A 146 -2.44 -16.34 -3.13
CA THR A 146 -1.98 -14.99 -2.83
C THR A 146 -1.44 -14.89 -1.41
N SER A 147 -0.43 -14.05 -1.20
CA SER A 147 0.12 -13.76 0.10
C SER A 147 -0.47 -12.47 0.67
N ARG A 148 -1.03 -12.53 1.88
CA ARG A 148 -1.61 -11.37 2.56
C ARG A 148 -0.67 -10.87 3.63
N VAL A 149 -0.36 -9.57 3.59
CA VAL A 149 0.51 -8.91 4.56
C VAL A 149 -0.32 -8.20 5.62
N ALA A 150 0.08 -8.32 6.86
CA ALA A 150 -0.52 -7.68 8.02
C ALA A 150 0.55 -6.95 8.84
N LEU A 151 0.14 -5.94 9.60
CA LEU A 151 0.90 -5.41 10.71
C LEU A 151 0.49 -6.16 11.97
N SER A 152 1.46 -6.70 12.71
CA SER A 152 1.24 -7.45 13.95
C SER A 152 2.08 -6.85 15.07
N TRP A 153 1.58 -6.98 16.31
CA TRP A 153 2.24 -6.52 17.53
C TRP A 153 1.79 -7.38 18.73
N PRO A 154 2.57 -7.45 19.82
CA PRO A 154 2.17 -8.13 21.04
C PRO A 154 0.83 -7.58 21.57
N GLN A 155 -0.05 -8.48 21.99
CA GLN A 155 -1.35 -8.08 22.53
C GLN A 155 -1.16 -7.37 23.88
N ALA A 156 -1.69 -6.15 23.98
CA ALA A 156 -1.65 -5.35 25.18
C ALA A 156 -2.94 -4.50 25.27
N GLU A 157 -3.45 -4.33 26.49
CA GLU A 157 -4.59 -3.44 26.75
C GLU A 157 -4.22 -2.44 27.87
N PRO A 158 -4.13 -1.13 27.53
CA PRO A 158 -4.30 -0.56 26.19
C PRO A 158 -3.12 -0.86 25.26
N THR A 159 -3.34 -0.79 23.94
CA THR A 159 -2.25 -0.84 22.96
C THR A 159 -1.27 0.32 23.25
N PRO A 160 0.06 0.08 23.23
CA PRO A 160 1.04 1.14 23.46
C PRO A 160 0.89 2.32 22.51
N ASP A 161 1.01 3.55 23.01
CA ASP A 161 0.77 4.78 22.24
C ASP A 161 1.61 4.87 20.96
N LEU A 162 2.88 4.45 21.00
CA LEU A 162 3.76 4.44 19.83
C LEU A 162 3.33 3.43 18.76
N VAL A 163 2.80 2.28 19.18
CA VAL A 163 2.24 1.27 18.27
C VAL A 163 0.96 1.83 17.62
N GLU A 164 0.09 2.51 18.38
CA GLU A 164 -1.11 3.17 17.85
C GLU A 164 -0.76 4.28 16.83
N GLU A 165 0.26 5.09 17.09
CA GLU A 165 0.73 6.09 16.13
C GLU A 165 1.29 5.41 14.86
N PHE A 166 2.05 4.31 15.01
CA PHE A 166 2.56 3.55 13.87
C PHE A 166 1.43 2.95 13.04
N ILE A 167 0.43 2.32 13.68
CA ILE A 167 -0.81 1.83 13.03
C ILE A 167 -1.48 2.97 12.26
N GLY A 168 -1.57 4.15 12.87
CA GLY A 168 -2.13 5.34 12.26
C GLY A 168 -1.40 5.74 10.97
N ILE A 169 -0.08 5.73 10.98
CA ILE A 169 0.76 6.06 9.83
C ILE A 169 0.60 5.02 8.72
N VAL A 170 0.70 3.73 9.06
CA VAL A 170 0.58 2.62 8.09
C VAL A 170 -0.79 2.62 7.41
N ARG A 171 -1.85 2.97 8.13
CA ARG A 171 -3.21 3.09 7.60
C ARG A 171 -3.53 4.44 6.94
N GLY A 172 -2.54 5.32 6.81
CA GLY A 172 -2.70 6.62 6.16
C GLY A 172 -3.58 7.61 6.95
N ARG A 173 -3.72 7.46 8.28
CA ARG A 173 -4.46 8.41 9.12
C ARG A 173 -3.75 9.77 9.13
N THR A 174 -4.51 10.84 9.01
CA THR A 174 -3.98 12.20 9.15
C THR A 174 -3.77 12.55 10.63
N VAL A 175 -2.91 13.55 10.91
CA VAL A 175 -2.60 14.02 12.27
C VAL A 175 -3.86 14.43 13.06
N ASN A 176 -4.90 14.89 12.37
CA ASN A 176 -6.16 15.32 12.96
C ASN A 176 -7.19 14.19 13.20
N SER A 177 -6.83 12.94 12.93
CA SER A 177 -7.72 11.80 13.16
C SER A 177 -7.76 11.48 14.64
N THR A 178 -8.95 11.62 15.27
CA THR A 178 -9.20 11.32 16.69
C THR A 178 -9.52 9.85 16.94
N ARG A 179 -9.55 9.00 15.93
CA ARG A 179 -9.78 7.55 16.09
C ARG A 179 -8.52 6.90 16.66
N GLY A 180 -8.64 6.35 17.86
CA GLY A 180 -7.56 5.66 18.58
C GLY A 180 -6.88 6.52 19.68
N ARG A 181 -7.12 7.82 19.74
CA ARG A 181 -6.71 8.62 20.91
C ARG A 181 -7.76 8.48 22.01
N GLN A 182 -7.35 8.03 23.19
CA GLN A 182 -8.15 8.22 24.39
C GLN A 182 -8.38 9.73 24.56
N PRO A 183 -9.60 10.18 24.92
CA PRO A 183 -9.82 11.60 25.19
C PRO A 183 -8.94 12.03 26.34
N THR A 184 -7.95 12.87 26.05
CA THR A 184 -7.19 13.56 27.11
C THR A 184 -8.20 14.26 28.02
N PRO A 185 -8.17 14.03 29.34
CA PRO A 185 -9.07 14.70 30.26
C PRO A 185 -8.99 16.20 30.00
N ALA A 186 -10.12 16.82 29.73
CA ALA A 186 -10.19 18.24 29.47
C ALA A 186 -9.63 19.00 30.68
N GLN A 187 -8.50 19.66 30.53
CA GLN A 187 -8.02 20.60 31.55
C GLN A 187 -9.14 21.61 31.82
N PRO A 188 -9.51 21.84 33.12
CA PRO A 188 -10.53 22.80 33.43
C PRO A 188 -10.08 24.19 32.96
N LYS A 189 -10.82 24.75 32.02
CA LYS A 189 -10.62 26.12 31.54
C LYS A 189 -10.72 27.03 32.76
N ALA A 190 -9.62 27.64 33.17
CA ALA A 190 -9.60 28.69 34.18
C ALA A 190 -10.62 29.77 33.79
N LYS A 191 -11.63 29.95 34.65
CA LYS A 191 -12.63 31.02 34.53
C LYS A 191 -11.88 32.35 34.56
N ARG A 192 -11.77 33.02 33.43
CA ARG A 192 -11.36 34.42 33.35
C ARG A 192 -12.36 35.22 34.18
N LYS A 193 -11.91 35.72 35.33
CA LYS A 193 -12.64 36.73 36.11
C LYS A 193 -12.87 37.94 35.23
N ARG A 194 -14.14 38.29 35.05
CA ARG A 194 -14.59 39.53 34.40
C ARG A 194 -14.32 40.67 35.40
N PRO A 195 -13.68 41.80 34.99
CA PRO A 195 -13.54 42.97 35.88
C PRO A 195 -14.92 43.60 36.09
N GLU A 196 -15.27 43.80 37.33
CA GLU A 196 -16.42 44.61 37.73
C GLU A 196 -16.17 46.07 37.34
N ALA A 197 -17.07 46.61 36.50
CA ALA A 197 -17.11 48.02 36.20
C ALA A 197 -17.92 48.75 37.25
N GLY A 198 -17.21 49.66 37.93
CA GLY A 198 -17.77 50.53 38.95
C GLY A 198 -18.83 51.45 38.36
N THR A 199 -19.83 51.66 39.19
CA THR A 199 -20.92 52.60 39.07
C THR A 199 -20.42 54.04 39.13
N ALA A 200 -20.74 54.86 38.15
CA ALA A 200 -20.79 56.31 38.29
C ALA A 200 -22.05 56.85 37.66
N LYS A 201 -22.77 57.63 38.49
CA LYS A 201 -24.01 58.31 38.34
C LYS A 201 -23.84 59.61 37.55
N GLY A 202 -24.86 60.03 36.77
CA GLY A 202 -25.04 61.42 36.37
C GLY A 202 -25.47 61.56 34.90
N GLY A 203 -26.70 61.82 34.60
CA GLY A 203 -27.26 63.11 34.36
C GLY A 203 -27.76 63.29 32.92
N ALA A 204 -29.07 63.30 32.77
CA ALA A 204 -29.93 64.21 32.04
C ALA A 204 -29.82 64.41 30.48
N ALA A 205 -30.93 64.12 29.85
CA ALA A 205 -31.71 64.95 28.88
C ALA A 205 -31.19 65.11 27.43
N GLY A 206 -32.10 64.86 26.51
CA GLY A 206 -32.04 65.42 25.16
C GLY A 206 -32.77 64.57 24.10
N ALA A 207 -34.01 64.93 23.90
CA ALA A 207 -34.93 64.44 22.89
C ALA A 207 -34.46 64.77 21.45
N ARG A 208 -34.79 63.92 20.49
CA ARG A 208 -35.53 64.24 19.25
C ARG A 208 -35.40 63.12 18.19
N ARG A 209 -36.51 62.53 17.92
CA ARG A 209 -37.24 62.36 16.62
C ARG A 209 -36.34 62.29 15.35
N GLY A 210 -36.57 61.25 14.57
CA GLY A 210 -36.23 61.13 13.16
C GLY A 210 -36.79 59.85 12.56
N THR A 211 -37.94 59.94 11.99
CA THR A 211 -38.69 58.99 11.15
C THR A 211 -37.99 58.72 9.83
N GLY A 212 -38.16 57.51 9.27
CA GLY A 212 -37.84 57.19 7.87
C GLY A 212 -37.78 55.68 7.63
N THR A 213 -38.87 55.11 7.41
CA THR A 213 -39.57 54.41 6.31
C THR A 213 -38.72 53.95 5.13
N GLY A 214 -38.98 52.68 4.75
CA GLY A 214 -38.83 52.11 3.41
C GLY A 214 -37.77 51.02 3.38
N GLY A 215 -38.01 49.77 3.05
CA GLY A 215 -38.98 49.25 2.12
C GLY A 215 -38.26 48.41 1.09
N GLY A 216 -38.72 47.18 0.89
CA GLY A 216 -38.43 46.38 -0.30
C GLY A 216 -37.22 45.45 -0.20
N GLY A 217 -37.29 44.15 -0.26
CA GLY A 217 -38.11 43.31 -1.13
C GLY A 217 -37.27 42.87 -2.32
N GLY A 218 -36.96 41.61 -2.41
CA GLY A 218 -36.31 41.07 -3.60
C GLY A 218 -35.90 39.60 -3.48
N LYS A 219 -36.85 38.73 -3.81
CA LYS A 219 -36.65 37.31 -4.16
C LYS A 219 -36.05 37.22 -5.56
N SER A 220 -35.31 36.18 -5.85
CA SER A 220 -35.34 35.24 -6.99
C SER A 220 -33.97 34.63 -7.19
N ALA A 221 -33.85 33.36 -7.19
CA ALA A 221 -34.23 32.30 -8.11
C ALA A 221 -33.20 32.05 -9.20
N SER A 222 -32.70 30.81 -9.14
CA SER A 222 -32.35 29.88 -10.23
C SER A 222 -31.49 30.35 -11.41
N GLY A 223 -30.49 29.50 -11.69
CA GLY A 223 -29.78 29.49 -12.95
C GLY A 223 -29.00 28.20 -13.17
N LYS A 224 -29.70 27.19 -13.69
CA LYS A 224 -29.09 26.04 -14.39
C LYS A 224 -28.51 26.54 -15.71
N SER A 225 -27.34 26.06 -16.08
CA SER A 225 -26.96 26.06 -17.49
C SER A 225 -26.04 24.87 -17.77
N ALA A 226 -26.60 23.96 -18.53
CA ALA A 226 -25.91 22.90 -19.26
C ALA A 226 -25.28 23.53 -20.52
N GLY A 227 -24.04 23.13 -20.80
CA GLY A 227 -23.36 23.50 -22.04
C GLY A 227 -22.73 22.25 -22.67
N LYS A 228 -23.50 21.68 -23.57
CA LYS A 228 -23.12 20.63 -24.54
C LYS A 228 -22.48 21.35 -25.73
N ASN A 229 -21.33 20.94 -26.16
CA ASN A 229 -20.89 21.22 -27.52
C ASN A 229 -20.15 20.03 -28.13
N GLN A 230 -20.76 19.58 -29.20
CA GLN A 230 -20.37 18.59 -30.19
C GLN A 230 -19.64 19.28 -31.36
N ARG A 231 -18.97 18.41 -32.13
CA ARG A 231 -18.53 18.54 -33.55
C ARG A 231 -17.14 19.15 -33.70
N GLY A 232 -16.29 18.61 -34.53
CA GLY A 232 -16.36 17.72 -35.69
C GLY A 232 -15.08 17.89 -36.47
N GLY A 233 -14.74 16.96 -37.24
CA GLY A 233 -14.48 16.92 -38.63
C GLY A 233 -13.04 16.42 -38.89
N SER A 234 -12.84 15.23 -39.39
CA SER A 234 -12.79 14.77 -40.78
C SER A 234 -11.53 15.19 -41.58
N GLY A 235 -10.89 14.18 -42.17
CA GLY A 235 -10.12 14.24 -43.40
C GLY A 235 -8.63 14.07 -43.17
N GLY A 236 -7.93 13.19 -43.79
CA GLY A 236 -7.99 12.69 -45.09
C GLY A 236 -6.84 11.75 -45.39
N ALA A 237 -7.07 10.90 -46.27
CA ALA A 237 -6.37 9.72 -46.78
C ALA A 237 -5.14 10.01 -47.66
N LYS A 238 -4.51 8.87 -48.00
CA LYS A 238 -3.57 8.56 -49.12
C LYS A 238 -2.11 8.74 -48.75
N GLY A 239 -1.24 7.77 -48.92
CA GLY A 239 -1.11 6.72 -49.91
C GLY A 239 0.36 6.66 -50.28
N GLY A 240 0.94 5.49 -50.44
CA GLY A 240 2.31 5.41 -50.94
C GLY A 240 2.94 4.03 -50.76
N SER A 241 2.58 3.13 -51.62
CA SER A 241 3.24 1.87 -51.94
C SER A 241 4.72 2.06 -52.35
N GLY A 242 5.56 1.12 -51.89
CA GLY A 242 6.96 1.05 -52.35
C GLY A 242 7.59 -0.29 -52.04
N ALA A 243 7.22 -1.30 -52.80
CA ALA A 243 7.94 -2.58 -52.86
C ALA A 243 9.29 -2.41 -53.55
N ARG A 244 10.35 -2.94 -52.98
CA ARG A 244 11.50 -3.46 -53.76
C ARG A 244 12.20 -4.59 -53.02
N SER A 245 12.04 -5.73 -53.62
CA SER A 245 12.81 -6.95 -53.70
C SER A 245 14.33 -6.76 -53.71
N GLY A 246 15.03 -7.64 -53.01
CA GLY A 246 16.47 -7.84 -53.18
C GLY A 246 16.89 -9.18 -52.57
N LYS A 247 17.09 -10.16 -53.44
CA LYS A 247 17.48 -11.56 -53.22
C LYS A 247 18.99 -11.71 -52.86
N PRO A 248 19.44 -12.90 -52.48
CA PRO A 248 20.53 -13.16 -51.54
C PRO A 248 21.88 -13.45 -52.21
N ARG A 249 22.96 -13.39 -51.42
CA ARG A 249 24.27 -13.94 -51.87
C ARG A 249 24.83 -14.93 -50.85
N LYS A 250 25.17 -16.10 -51.41
CA LYS A 250 25.87 -17.22 -50.81
C LYS A 250 27.36 -16.94 -50.59
N ARG A 251 27.84 -17.47 -49.52
CA ARG A 251 29.07 -18.22 -49.15
C ARG A 251 30.40 -17.93 -49.89
N PRO A 252 31.51 -18.28 -49.30
CA PRO A 252 31.89 -19.60 -48.72
C PRO A 252 32.05 -19.62 -47.22
#